data_e8f482c5d2d4c322c6f9814e9c7d339c
#
_entry.id   e8f482c5d2d4c322c6f9814e9c7d339c
#
_cell.length_a   1.000
_cell.length_b   1.000
_cell.length_c   1.000
_cell.angle_alpha   90.00
_cell.angle_beta   90.00
_cell.angle_gamma   90.00
#
_symmetry.space_group_name_H-M   'P 1'
#
loop_
_entity.id
_entity.type
_entity.pdbx_description
1 polymer ?
#
loop_
_entity_poly.entity_id
_entity_poly.type
_entity_poly.pdbx_seq_one_letter_code
_entity_poly.pdbx_strand_id
1 'polypeptide(L)'
;MREFKILLVRFIFLLIFYSVARLFFLVLNPFFFEFGLTSVLNAFWVGTWYDTSTIIYSNILLILISFFQVFKPSKLLNLLAKWYYIGINTLFIFLNLIDSAYFKFSGKRSGIDLLSEAGEWLPLLKSYLLDYYYLLFLIIPVPILLHIIWIKTEEISTKFNQIQLWHKMIISFVLMVLFFLGARGGWGLTPLTSFDASKFAGPKFISLSVNTGFNMIMTVQQQGVEERKYFNENEISNYYSPIHQINSNISKPKNLVLIVVESLGKEYVGLFNKGKSKTPFIDSLMNLSSVYNHAYSNGKRSIEGLPSIIASMPSFMNTDYPSSYYQANLLNGIGFYLQQQKYNASFYHGGRNGTMSFDNIVASTSNGSYFGMNEYPDMADFDGSWGIYDDKYLLYWANELNNKKQPFFSGIFTLSSHHPYPIPERFKNKFPKGSLPIHESISYVDYSLQLFFEKIKNQAWYQNSVFVFVADHAAENEKQYYQTNQGKFEIPLFVFDPEKPEYILIDRTVSQSDVMPIALEAVSFKGKVFGYGTYPEDSFAVQYHDGYYQMIQYPFVLHFDGSNILAFYDFSKDPLMNLNLINEKSTSEKQIQMKNKMKAYLQEYCNRLIRNKTHLD
;
A
#
# COMPACT_ATOMS: atom_id res chain seq x y z
N MET A 1 -9.66 -6.26 41.76
CA MET A 1 -8.69 -7.33 41.30
C MET A 1 -9.42 -8.56 40.76
N ARG A 2 -10.44 -9.06 41.46
CA ARG A 2 -11.27 -10.18 40.96
C ARG A 2 -11.82 -9.88 39.57
N GLU A 3 -12.36 -8.70 39.34
CA GLU A 3 -12.95 -8.27 38.08
C GLU A 3 -11.93 -8.33 36.91
N PHE A 4 -10.70 -7.89 37.13
CA PHE A 4 -9.66 -7.97 36.11
C PHE A 4 -9.27 -9.42 35.76
N LYS A 5 -9.17 -10.31 36.77
CA LYS A 5 -8.92 -11.73 36.52
C LYS A 5 -10.04 -12.36 35.71
N ILE A 6 -11.30 -12.06 36.09
CA ILE A 6 -12.47 -12.52 35.36
C ILE A 6 -12.46 -12.01 33.91
N LEU A 7 -12.18 -10.73 33.70
CA LEU A 7 -12.10 -10.12 32.37
C LEU A 7 -11.05 -10.82 31.49
N LEU A 8 -9.84 -11.03 32.01
CA LEU A 8 -8.78 -11.71 31.29
C LEU A 8 -9.12 -13.16 30.94
N VAL A 9 -9.73 -13.90 31.87
CA VAL A 9 -10.18 -15.28 31.60
C VAL A 9 -11.24 -15.30 30.49
N ARG A 10 -12.22 -14.37 30.54
CA ARG A 10 -13.24 -14.24 29.48
C ARG A 10 -12.60 -13.93 28.12
N PHE A 11 -11.59 -13.07 28.08
CA PHE A 11 -10.87 -12.76 26.83
C PHE A 11 -10.08 -13.95 26.28
N ILE A 12 -9.48 -14.79 27.14
CA ILE A 12 -8.83 -16.03 26.70
C ILE A 12 -9.85 -16.95 26.03
N PHE A 13 -11.05 -17.12 26.61
CA PHE A 13 -12.09 -17.90 25.94
C PHE A 13 -12.52 -17.31 24.59
N LEU A 14 -12.61 -15.97 24.49
CA LEU A 14 -12.93 -15.31 23.20
C LEU A 14 -11.83 -15.59 22.16
N LEU A 15 -10.54 -15.52 22.52
CA LEU A 15 -9.44 -15.90 21.62
C LEU A 15 -9.56 -17.32 21.09
N ILE A 16 -10.03 -18.26 21.94
CA ILE A 16 -10.31 -19.64 21.50
C ILE A 16 -11.45 -19.66 20.46
N PHE A 17 -12.55 -18.93 20.68
CA PHE A 17 -13.65 -18.85 19.72
C PHE A 17 -13.21 -18.26 18.37
N TYR A 18 -12.39 -17.20 18.39
CA TYR A 18 -11.87 -16.61 17.16
C TYR A 18 -10.91 -17.57 16.44
N SER A 19 -10.08 -18.30 17.17
CA SER A 19 -9.18 -19.31 16.59
C SER A 19 -9.96 -20.46 15.97
N VAL A 20 -11.06 -20.90 16.59
CA VAL A 20 -11.97 -21.93 16.03
C VAL A 20 -12.66 -21.39 14.77
N ALA A 21 -13.14 -20.14 14.79
CA ALA A 21 -13.73 -19.50 13.60
C ALA A 21 -12.71 -19.40 12.44
N ARG A 22 -11.43 -19.09 12.75
CA ARG A 22 -10.33 -19.07 11.77
C ARG A 22 -10.04 -20.46 11.20
N LEU A 23 -10.04 -21.49 12.04
CA LEU A 23 -9.89 -22.86 11.57
C LEU A 23 -11.05 -23.24 10.61
N PHE A 24 -12.26 -22.86 10.98
CA PHE A 24 -13.44 -23.10 10.15
C PHE A 24 -13.34 -22.34 8.81
N PHE A 25 -12.87 -21.11 8.83
CA PHE A 25 -12.58 -20.33 7.62
C PHE A 25 -11.59 -21.05 6.70
N LEU A 26 -10.48 -21.57 7.25
CA LEU A 26 -9.47 -22.32 6.49
C LEU A 26 -10.07 -23.58 5.86
N VAL A 27 -10.86 -24.34 6.64
CA VAL A 27 -11.48 -25.59 6.17
C VAL A 27 -12.50 -25.35 5.05
N LEU A 28 -13.23 -24.24 5.09
CA LEU A 28 -14.20 -23.90 4.04
C LEU A 28 -13.56 -23.33 2.78
N ASN A 29 -12.34 -22.77 2.88
CA ASN A 29 -11.69 -22.03 1.80
C ASN A 29 -10.28 -22.58 1.48
N PRO A 30 -10.07 -23.91 1.39
CA PRO A 30 -8.74 -24.48 1.26
C PRO A 30 -8.03 -24.08 -0.04
N PHE A 31 -8.79 -23.87 -1.12
CA PHE A 31 -8.23 -23.56 -2.44
C PHE A 31 -7.61 -22.16 -2.55
N PHE A 32 -7.90 -21.25 -1.61
CA PHE A 32 -7.33 -19.91 -1.58
C PHE A 32 -5.95 -19.85 -0.93
N PHE A 33 -5.51 -20.93 -0.28
CA PHE A 33 -4.27 -20.96 0.51
C PHE A 33 -3.35 -22.07 0.04
N GLU A 34 -2.07 -21.75 -0.12
CA GLU A 34 -1.04 -22.77 -0.34
C GLU A 34 -0.72 -23.47 0.98
N PHE A 35 -0.91 -24.81 1.05
CA PHE A 35 -0.74 -25.57 2.28
C PHE A 35 0.75 -25.79 2.59
N GLY A 36 1.36 -24.84 3.32
CA GLY A 36 2.59 -25.07 4.09
C GLY A 36 2.26 -25.02 5.58
N LEU A 37 2.55 -26.07 6.35
CA LEU A 37 2.24 -26.12 7.78
C LEU A 37 2.77 -24.88 8.52
N THR A 38 4.00 -24.47 8.24
CA THR A 38 4.65 -23.30 8.85
C THR A 38 3.89 -22.01 8.54
N SER A 39 3.46 -21.81 7.27
CA SER A 39 2.74 -20.61 6.84
C SER A 39 1.36 -20.52 7.49
N VAL A 40 0.66 -21.65 7.60
CA VAL A 40 -0.64 -21.72 8.30
C VAL A 40 -0.47 -21.42 9.78
N LEU A 41 0.51 -22.01 10.46
CA LEU A 41 0.79 -21.72 11.87
C LEU A 41 1.16 -20.26 12.10
N ASN A 42 1.96 -19.66 11.22
CA ASN A 42 2.25 -18.23 11.26
C ASN A 42 1.00 -17.38 11.10
N ALA A 43 0.11 -17.71 10.15
CA ALA A 43 -1.15 -17.01 9.96
C ALA A 43 -2.06 -17.09 11.21
N PHE A 44 -2.09 -18.22 11.89
CA PHE A 44 -2.81 -18.36 13.16
C PHE A 44 -2.17 -17.54 14.28
N TRP A 45 -0.85 -17.53 14.39
CA TRP A 45 -0.13 -16.71 15.36
C TRP A 45 -0.37 -15.23 15.14
N VAL A 46 -0.16 -14.75 13.92
CA VAL A 46 -0.44 -13.35 13.53
C VAL A 46 -1.92 -13.02 13.75
N GLY A 47 -2.80 -13.98 13.45
CA GLY A 47 -4.24 -13.85 13.66
C GLY A 47 -4.62 -13.58 15.11
N THR A 48 -3.87 -14.06 16.10
CA THR A 48 -4.15 -13.75 17.52
C THR A 48 -4.00 -12.25 17.84
N TRP A 49 -3.17 -11.52 17.10
CA TRP A 49 -3.02 -10.06 17.27
C TRP A 49 -4.28 -9.35 16.82
N TYR A 50 -4.84 -9.73 15.65
CA TYR A 50 -6.09 -9.18 15.12
C TYR A 50 -7.28 -9.54 16.00
N ASP A 51 -7.32 -10.78 16.52
CA ASP A 51 -8.36 -11.22 17.45
C ASP A 51 -8.30 -10.41 18.75
N THR A 52 -7.10 -10.21 19.31
CA THR A 52 -6.89 -9.41 20.52
C THR A 52 -7.37 -7.97 20.30
N SER A 53 -6.98 -7.35 19.19
CA SER A 53 -7.41 -6.00 18.84
C SER A 53 -8.95 -5.92 18.72
N THR A 54 -9.56 -6.84 17.98
CA THR A 54 -11.02 -6.91 17.80
C THR A 54 -11.75 -7.10 19.13
N ILE A 55 -11.29 -8.03 19.97
CA ILE A 55 -11.90 -8.30 21.28
C ILE A 55 -11.84 -7.05 22.16
N ILE A 56 -10.74 -6.32 22.17
CA ILE A 56 -10.60 -5.11 22.97
C ILE A 56 -11.52 -4.00 22.44
N TYR A 57 -11.52 -3.72 21.14
CA TYR A 57 -12.40 -2.71 20.55
C TYR A 57 -13.88 -3.04 20.75
N SER A 58 -14.30 -4.26 20.43
CA SER A 58 -15.70 -4.68 20.58
C SER A 58 -16.17 -4.74 22.03
N ASN A 59 -15.26 -4.97 22.99
CA ASN A 59 -15.58 -5.07 24.41
C ASN A 59 -15.16 -3.85 25.24
N ILE A 60 -14.98 -2.66 24.63
CA ILE A 60 -14.54 -1.46 25.34
C ILE A 60 -15.46 -1.09 26.50
N LEU A 61 -16.79 -1.22 26.33
CA LEU A 61 -17.75 -0.97 27.40
C LEU A 61 -17.62 -1.98 28.55
N LEU A 62 -17.39 -3.26 28.24
CA LEU A 62 -17.15 -4.28 29.23
C LEU A 62 -15.88 -3.98 30.05
N ILE A 63 -14.80 -3.55 29.38
CA ILE A 63 -13.55 -3.14 30.00
C ILE A 63 -13.83 -1.97 30.97
N LEU A 64 -14.47 -0.90 30.50
CA LEU A 64 -14.80 0.27 31.32
C LEU A 64 -15.67 -0.09 32.52
N ILE A 65 -16.70 -0.90 32.34
CA ILE A 65 -17.55 -1.39 33.44
C ILE A 65 -16.70 -2.19 34.43
N SER A 66 -15.81 -3.07 33.97
CA SER A 66 -14.95 -3.89 34.84
C SER A 66 -13.99 -3.00 35.66
N PHE A 67 -13.41 -1.96 35.06
CA PHE A 67 -12.58 -0.98 35.76
C PHE A 67 -13.40 -0.24 36.83
N PHE A 68 -14.59 0.23 36.49
CA PHE A 68 -15.47 0.89 37.46
C PHE A 68 -15.83 -0.01 38.65
N GLN A 69 -16.14 -1.29 38.37
CA GLN A 69 -16.54 -2.27 39.39
C GLN A 69 -15.40 -2.64 40.36
N VAL A 70 -14.13 -2.45 39.99
CA VAL A 70 -12.99 -2.61 40.92
C VAL A 70 -13.08 -1.62 42.09
N PHE A 71 -13.62 -0.43 41.84
CA PHE A 71 -13.76 0.65 42.85
C PHE A 71 -15.14 0.69 43.47
N LYS A 72 -16.20 0.49 42.67
CA LYS A 72 -17.60 0.56 43.12
C LYS A 72 -18.43 -0.58 42.52
N PRO A 73 -18.49 -1.76 43.18
CA PRO A 73 -19.31 -2.87 42.72
C PRO A 73 -20.79 -2.51 42.56
N SER A 74 -21.42 -2.92 41.47
CA SER A 74 -22.83 -2.69 41.19
C SER A 74 -23.47 -3.90 40.51
N LYS A 75 -24.56 -4.41 41.08
CA LYS A 75 -25.31 -5.56 40.51
C LYS A 75 -25.94 -5.20 39.16
N LEU A 76 -26.41 -3.96 38.98
CA LEU A 76 -27.01 -3.49 37.75
C LEU A 76 -25.95 -3.46 36.62
N LEU A 77 -24.77 -2.89 36.92
CA LEU A 77 -23.68 -2.85 35.93
C LEU A 77 -23.18 -4.27 35.55
N ASN A 78 -23.18 -5.18 36.52
CA ASN A 78 -22.82 -6.57 36.24
C ASN A 78 -23.85 -7.25 35.31
N LEU A 79 -25.15 -6.98 35.50
CA LEU A 79 -26.20 -7.49 34.62
C LEU A 79 -26.10 -6.90 33.21
N LEU A 80 -25.85 -5.62 33.08
CA LEU A 80 -25.64 -4.94 31.79
C LEU A 80 -24.38 -5.48 31.09
N ALA A 81 -23.27 -5.61 31.81
CA ALA A 81 -22.04 -6.18 31.31
C ALA A 81 -22.22 -7.61 30.80
N LYS A 82 -23.03 -8.44 31.48
CA LYS A 82 -23.34 -9.81 31.05
C LYS A 82 -24.01 -9.85 29.69
N TRP A 83 -25.10 -9.10 29.52
CA TRP A 83 -25.83 -9.12 28.27
C TRP A 83 -25.08 -8.43 27.14
N TYR A 84 -24.32 -7.40 27.43
CA TYR A 84 -23.41 -6.80 26.48
C TYR A 84 -22.33 -7.79 26.01
N TYR A 85 -21.64 -8.49 26.96
CA TYR A 85 -20.64 -9.51 26.64
C TYR A 85 -21.20 -10.60 25.74
N ILE A 86 -22.39 -11.15 26.08
CA ILE A 86 -23.01 -12.21 25.27
C ILE A 86 -23.41 -11.67 23.90
N GLY A 87 -24.09 -10.53 23.84
CA GLY A 87 -24.63 -9.97 22.60
C GLY A 87 -23.53 -9.58 21.60
N ILE A 88 -22.57 -8.74 22.05
CA ILE A 88 -21.52 -8.22 21.16
C ILE A 88 -20.61 -9.35 20.64
N ASN A 89 -20.19 -10.27 21.49
CA ASN A 89 -19.30 -11.33 21.08
C ASN A 89 -20.02 -12.40 20.23
N THR A 90 -21.31 -12.67 20.46
CA THR A 90 -22.12 -13.48 19.54
C THR A 90 -22.17 -12.83 18.16
N LEU A 91 -22.39 -11.52 18.06
CA LEU A 91 -22.42 -10.80 16.80
C LEU A 91 -21.09 -10.92 16.05
N PHE A 92 -19.97 -10.62 16.70
CA PHE A 92 -18.66 -10.64 16.04
C PHE A 92 -18.21 -12.05 15.64
N ILE A 93 -18.52 -13.10 16.43
CA ILE A 93 -18.25 -14.49 16.05
C ILE A 93 -19.16 -14.90 14.88
N PHE A 94 -20.44 -14.49 14.89
CA PHE A 94 -21.37 -14.70 13.81
C PHE A 94 -20.89 -14.10 12.48
N LEU A 95 -20.42 -12.86 12.50
CA LEU A 95 -19.85 -12.18 11.34
C LEU A 95 -18.66 -12.97 10.75
N ASN A 96 -17.75 -13.49 11.59
CA ASN A 96 -16.64 -14.31 11.14
C ASN A 96 -17.10 -15.63 10.50
N LEU A 97 -18.13 -16.27 11.03
CA LEU A 97 -18.66 -17.53 10.50
C LEU A 97 -19.39 -17.34 9.17
N ILE A 98 -20.23 -16.30 9.05
CA ILE A 98 -20.90 -15.97 7.78
C ILE A 98 -19.88 -15.62 6.70
N ASP A 99 -18.93 -14.76 7.04
CA ASP A 99 -17.90 -14.33 6.11
C ASP A 99 -17.06 -15.51 5.59
N SER A 100 -16.94 -16.60 6.38
CA SER A 100 -16.26 -17.82 5.93
C SER A 100 -16.96 -18.48 4.72
N ALA A 101 -18.26 -18.34 4.59
CA ALA A 101 -19.00 -18.81 3.42
C ALA A 101 -19.01 -17.78 2.28
N TYR A 102 -19.17 -16.47 2.63
CA TYR A 102 -19.22 -15.37 1.68
C TYR A 102 -17.89 -15.15 0.97
N PHE A 103 -16.76 -15.43 1.62
CA PHE A 103 -15.41 -15.26 1.08
C PHE A 103 -15.20 -15.97 -0.27
N LYS A 104 -15.86 -17.09 -0.53
CA LYS A 104 -15.78 -17.80 -1.83
C LYS A 104 -16.24 -16.94 -3.01
N PHE A 105 -17.12 -15.98 -2.75
CA PHE A 105 -17.69 -15.10 -3.76
C PHE A 105 -16.92 -13.78 -3.86
N SER A 106 -16.49 -13.24 -2.70
CA SER A 106 -15.85 -11.92 -2.62
C SER A 106 -14.34 -11.97 -2.81
N GLY A 107 -13.68 -13.11 -2.48
CA GLY A 107 -12.23 -13.27 -2.47
C GLY A 107 -11.51 -12.38 -1.45
N LYS A 108 -12.23 -11.70 -0.57
CA LYS A 108 -11.71 -10.81 0.47
C LYS A 108 -12.53 -10.94 1.76
N ARG A 109 -11.93 -10.56 2.90
CA ARG A 109 -12.69 -10.41 4.15
C ARG A 109 -13.66 -9.25 4.06
N SER A 110 -14.91 -9.48 4.48
CA SER A 110 -15.95 -8.46 4.50
C SER A 110 -15.58 -7.31 5.43
N GLY A 111 -15.89 -6.11 4.99
CA GLY A 111 -15.82 -4.89 5.78
C GLY A 111 -17.20 -4.28 5.98
N ILE A 112 -17.23 -2.97 6.26
CA ILE A 112 -18.47 -2.23 6.46
C ILE A 112 -19.32 -2.14 5.18
N ASP A 113 -18.72 -2.33 4.01
CA ASP A 113 -19.37 -2.40 2.69
C ASP A 113 -20.46 -3.47 2.63
N LEU A 114 -20.30 -4.57 3.37
CA LEU A 114 -21.34 -5.59 3.49
C LEU A 114 -22.70 -4.99 3.92
N LEU A 115 -22.69 -3.92 4.73
CA LEU A 115 -23.92 -3.25 5.14
C LEU A 115 -24.48 -2.34 4.03
N SER A 116 -23.63 -1.71 3.21
CA SER A 116 -24.08 -0.90 2.07
C SER A 116 -24.66 -1.74 0.94
N GLU A 117 -24.20 -2.98 0.79
CA GLU A 117 -24.68 -3.96 -0.19
C GLU A 117 -25.94 -4.73 0.31
N ALA A 118 -26.51 -4.36 1.47
CA ALA A 118 -27.66 -5.05 2.05
C ALA A 118 -28.87 -5.15 1.11
N GLY A 119 -29.08 -4.16 0.25
CA GLY A 119 -30.12 -4.18 -0.78
C GLY A 119 -29.98 -5.31 -1.79
N GLU A 120 -28.77 -5.81 -2.02
CA GLU A 120 -28.48 -6.88 -2.98
C GLU A 120 -28.59 -8.27 -2.34
N TRP A 121 -28.03 -8.47 -1.14
CA TRP A 121 -28.00 -9.78 -0.51
C TRP A 121 -29.23 -10.12 0.36
N LEU A 122 -29.96 -9.13 0.90
CA LEU A 122 -31.16 -9.37 1.70
C LEU A 122 -32.24 -10.16 0.94
N PRO A 123 -32.54 -9.90 -0.35
CA PRO A 123 -33.49 -10.71 -1.10
C PRO A 123 -33.06 -12.19 -1.25
N LEU A 124 -31.76 -12.45 -1.23
CA LEU A 124 -31.16 -13.78 -1.36
C LEU A 124 -30.96 -14.50 -0.02
N LEU A 125 -31.28 -13.84 1.10
CA LEU A 125 -31.04 -14.36 2.45
C LEU A 125 -31.67 -15.74 2.67
N LYS A 126 -32.88 -15.97 2.14
CA LYS A 126 -33.54 -17.26 2.25
C LYS A 126 -32.76 -18.37 1.56
N SER A 127 -32.23 -18.13 0.37
CA SER A 127 -31.40 -19.09 -0.35
C SER A 127 -30.09 -19.35 0.39
N TYR A 128 -29.43 -18.29 0.87
CA TYR A 128 -28.21 -18.44 1.68
C TYR A 128 -28.44 -19.24 2.96
N LEU A 129 -29.56 -19.03 3.67
CA LEU A 129 -29.87 -19.80 4.87
C LEU A 129 -30.12 -21.28 4.56
N LEU A 130 -30.68 -21.62 3.40
CA LEU A 130 -30.88 -23.00 2.95
C LEU A 130 -29.56 -23.63 2.51
N ASP A 131 -28.72 -22.93 1.78
CA ASP A 131 -27.45 -23.46 1.27
C ASP A 131 -26.38 -23.60 2.37
N TYR A 132 -26.41 -22.71 3.37
CA TYR A 132 -25.45 -22.67 4.47
C TYR A 132 -26.07 -22.96 5.84
N TYR A 133 -27.15 -23.76 5.90
CA TYR A 133 -27.87 -24.10 7.13
C TYR A 133 -26.98 -24.69 8.23
N TYR A 134 -25.87 -25.33 7.87
CA TYR A 134 -24.90 -25.87 8.83
C TYR A 134 -24.22 -24.81 9.68
N LEU A 135 -24.17 -23.54 9.22
CA LEU A 135 -23.69 -22.42 10.02
C LEU A 135 -24.54 -22.17 11.26
N LEU A 136 -25.85 -22.44 11.18
CA LEU A 136 -26.75 -22.28 12.30
C LEU A 136 -26.37 -23.23 13.46
N PHE A 137 -25.91 -24.45 13.18
CA PHE A 137 -25.42 -25.37 14.20
C PHE A 137 -24.18 -24.90 14.91
N LEU A 138 -23.38 -24.01 14.28
CA LEU A 138 -22.21 -23.42 14.89
C LEU A 138 -22.56 -22.12 15.65
N ILE A 139 -23.53 -21.35 15.18
CA ILE A 139 -23.90 -20.05 15.72
C ILE A 139 -24.76 -20.20 16.99
N ILE A 140 -25.76 -21.08 16.98
CA ILE A 140 -26.70 -21.27 18.09
C ILE A 140 -26.02 -21.63 19.42
N PRO A 141 -25.00 -22.49 19.48
CA PRO A 141 -24.27 -22.76 20.72
C PRO A 141 -23.48 -21.61 21.29
N VAL A 142 -23.07 -20.63 20.47
CA VAL A 142 -22.18 -19.53 20.91
C VAL A 142 -22.74 -18.73 22.09
N PRO A 143 -23.96 -18.14 22.03
CA PRO A 143 -24.50 -17.39 23.17
C PRO A 143 -24.70 -18.26 24.41
N ILE A 144 -25.02 -19.54 24.26
CA ILE A 144 -25.16 -20.50 25.36
C ILE A 144 -23.80 -20.70 26.04
N LEU A 145 -22.74 -20.96 25.26
CA LEU A 145 -21.38 -21.14 25.79
C LEU A 145 -20.86 -19.87 26.44
N LEU A 146 -21.09 -18.70 25.86
CA LEU A 146 -20.73 -17.41 26.45
C LEU A 146 -21.47 -17.17 27.78
N HIS A 147 -22.74 -17.58 27.87
CA HIS A 147 -23.52 -17.52 29.09
C HIS A 147 -22.93 -18.45 30.18
N ILE A 148 -22.57 -19.69 29.83
CA ILE A 148 -21.95 -20.64 30.76
C ILE A 148 -20.58 -20.10 31.23
N ILE A 149 -19.76 -19.55 30.32
CA ILE A 149 -18.49 -18.92 30.65
C ILE A 149 -18.69 -17.77 31.62
N TRP A 150 -19.72 -16.93 31.38
CA TRP A 150 -20.04 -15.85 32.29
C TRP A 150 -20.30 -16.36 33.72
N ILE A 151 -21.18 -17.36 33.88
CA ILE A 151 -21.54 -17.95 35.19
C ILE A 151 -20.30 -18.57 35.84
N LYS A 152 -19.55 -19.40 35.12
CA LYS A 152 -18.38 -20.08 35.66
C LYS A 152 -17.26 -19.11 36.06
N THR A 153 -17.07 -18.02 35.34
CA THR A 153 -16.10 -16.99 35.70
C THR A 153 -16.50 -16.16 36.90
N GLU A 154 -17.81 -15.98 37.18
CA GLU A 154 -18.29 -15.34 38.42
C GLU A 154 -17.94 -16.15 39.69
N GLU A 155 -17.71 -17.46 39.57
CA GLU A 155 -17.29 -18.32 40.69
C GLU A 155 -15.80 -18.10 41.07
N ILE A 156 -15.02 -17.39 40.23
CA ILE A 156 -13.59 -17.13 40.48
C ILE A 156 -13.44 -16.29 41.74
N SER A 157 -12.83 -16.90 42.77
CA SER A 157 -12.46 -16.24 44.00
C SER A 157 -11.03 -15.69 43.95
N THR A 158 -10.78 -14.58 44.61
CA THR A 158 -9.44 -14.08 44.84
C THR A 158 -9.22 -13.77 46.31
N LYS A 159 -8.09 -14.24 46.88
CA LYS A 159 -7.66 -13.93 48.26
C LYS A 159 -7.24 -12.47 48.46
N PHE A 160 -7.27 -11.65 47.41
CA PHE A 160 -6.75 -10.27 47.38
C PHE A 160 -7.81 -9.20 47.69
N ASN A 161 -8.69 -9.41 48.67
CA ASN A 161 -9.75 -8.47 49.01
C ASN A 161 -9.29 -7.20 49.77
N GLN A 162 -8.03 -7.13 50.21
CA GLN A 162 -7.51 -6.02 51.03
C GLN A 162 -6.38 -5.22 50.35
N ILE A 163 -6.39 -5.10 49.03
CA ILE A 163 -5.39 -4.28 48.36
C ILE A 163 -5.70 -2.79 48.58
N GLN A 164 -4.70 -2.01 48.99
CA GLN A 164 -4.82 -0.56 49.18
C GLN A 164 -5.25 0.15 47.90
N LEU A 165 -5.96 1.26 48.03
CA LEU A 165 -6.53 2.00 46.89
C LEU A 165 -5.50 2.36 45.83
N TRP A 166 -4.31 2.82 46.25
CA TRP A 166 -3.27 3.22 45.31
C TRP A 166 -2.72 2.04 44.47
N HIS A 167 -2.63 0.83 45.03
CA HIS A 167 -2.28 -0.35 44.22
C HIS A 167 -3.36 -0.68 43.19
N LYS A 168 -4.66 -0.54 43.56
CA LYS A 168 -5.75 -0.72 42.59
C LYS A 168 -5.63 0.29 41.44
N MET A 169 -5.28 1.54 41.75
CA MET A 169 -5.09 2.58 40.72
C MET A 169 -3.90 2.25 39.80
N ILE A 170 -2.76 1.87 40.34
CA ILE A 170 -1.57 1.50 39.53
C ILE A 170 -1.89 0.31 38.64
N ILE A 171 -2.48 -0.76 39.17
CA ILE A 171 -2.81 -1.95 38.37
C ILE A 171 -3.82 -1.61 37.31
N SER A 172 -4.84 -0.79 37.63
CA SER A 172 -5.81 -0.32 36.64
C SER A 172 -5.14 0.47 35.53
N PHE A 173 -4.22 1.37 35.87
CA PHE A 173 -3.46 2.15 34.88
C PHE A 173 -2.60 1.25 33.98
N VAL A 174 -1.85 0.33 34.56
CA VAL A 174 -1.02 -0.63 33.80
C VAL A 174 -1.89 -1.47 32.86
N LEU A 175 -3.02 -2.00 33.33
CA LEU A 175 -3.92 -2.78 32.49
C LEU A 175 -4.56 -1.93 31.40
N MET A 176 -4.88 -0.66 31.66
CA MET A 176 -5.40 0.27 30.65
C MET A 176 -4.35 0.48 29.53
N VAL A 177 -3.08 0.68 29.90
CA VAL A 177 -1.98 0.78 28.92
C VAL A 177 -1.85 -0.52 28.14
N LEU A 178 -1.92 -1.69 28.78
CA LEU A 178 -1.83 -2.98 28.09
C LEU A 178 -3.02 -3.21 27.14
N PHE A 179 -4.23 -2.84 27.52
CA PHE A 179 -5.39 -2.90 26.62
C PHE A 179 -5.25 -1.92 25.45
N PHE A 180 -4.77 -0.71 25.70
CA PHE A 180 -4.49 0.24 24.63
C PHE A 180 -3.46 -0.31 23.64
N LEU A 181 -2.36 -0.87 24.10
CA LEU A 181 -1.34 -1.50 23.26
C LEU A 181 -1.88 -2.73 22.52
N GLY A 182 -2.69 -3.55 23.18
CA GLY A 182 -3.34 -4.70 22.56
C GLY A 182 -4.33 -4.30 21.47
N ALA A 183 -5.12 -3.25 21.69
CA ALA A 183 -6.02 -2.69 20.68
C ALA A 183 -5.24 -2.13 19.48
N ARG A 184 -4.16 -1.39 19.76
CA ARG A 184 -3.30 -0.77 18.73
C ARG A 184 -2.45 -1.78 17.96
N GLY A 185 -2.20 -2.99 18.49
CA GLY A 185 -1.30 -3.99 17.90
C GLY A 185 0.17 -3.81 18.29
N GLY A 186 0.48 -3.08 19.36
CA GLY A 186 1.83 -2.90 19.91
C GLY A 186 2.35 -1.47 19.90
N TRP A 187 3.69 -1.33 19.87
CA TRP A 187 4.42 -0.05 19.97
C TRP A 187 4.79 0.56 18.60
N GLY A 188 4.31 0.00 17.49
CA GLY A 188 4.62 0.48 16.16
C GLY A 188 4.27 1.97 15.94
N LEU A 189 4.83 2.60 14.91
CA LEU A 189 4.55 3.99 14.55
C LEU A 189 3.06 4.19 14.20
N THR A 190 2.50 3.23 13.49
CA THR A 190 1.07 3.21 13.09
C THR A 190 0.29 2.17 13.89
N PRO A 191 -1.02 2.34 14.08
CA PRO A 191 -1.88 1.26 14.54
C PRO A 191 -1.84 0.05 13.60
N LEU A 192 -2.20 -1.13 14.12
CA LEU A 192 -2.33 -2.36 13.33
C LEU A 192 -3.34 -2.14 12.19
N THR A 193 -2.94 -2.54 10.98
CA THR A 193 -3.77 -2.51 9.77
C THR A 193 -3.89 -3.93 9.20
N SER A 194 -4.89 -4.18 8.34
CA SER A 194 -5.02 -5.48 7.66
C SER A 194 -3.79 -5.79 6.79
N PHE A 195 -3.12 -4.75 6.32
CA PHE A 195 -1.93 -4.86 5.48
C PHE A 195 -0.70 -5.40 6.23
N ASP A 196 -0.58 -5.16 7.54
CA ASP A 196 0.54 -5.67 8.36
C ASP A 196 0.63 -7.20 8.37
N ALA A 197 -0.50 -7.90 8.12
CA ALA A 197 -0.50 -9.35 8.01
C ALA A 197 0.40 -9.87 6.87
N SER A 198 0.59 -9.10 5.79
CA SER A 198 1.45 -9.48 4.67
C SER A 198 2.90 -9.68 5.08
N LYS A 199 3.38 -8.86 6.02
CA LYS A 199 4.75 -8.87 6.53
C LYS A 199 5.10 -10.15 7.31
N PHE A 200 4.14 -10.64 8.11
CA PHE A 200 4.39 -11.73 9.06
C PHE A 200 3.85 -13.08 8.58
N ALA A 201 2.75 -13.10 7.85
CA ALA A 201 2.13 -14.32 7.36
C ALA A 201 2.27 -14.52 5.84
N GLY A 202 2.69 -13.48 5.11
CA GLY A 202 2.76 -13.45 3.65
C GLY A 202 1.44 -12.99 3.00
N PRO A 203 1.52 -12.45 1.76
CA PRO A 203 0.38 -11.82 1.10
C PRO A 203 -0.83 -12.74 0.93
N LYS A 204 -0.61 -14.00 0.57
CA LYS A 204 -1.67 -15.01 0.38
C LYS A 204 -2.42 -15.37 1.67
N PHE A 205 -1.84 -15.08 2.86
CA PHE A 205 -2.41 -15.42 4.15
C PHE A 205 -3.02 -14.24 4.90
N ILE A 206 -3.09 -13.05 4.28
CA ILE A 206 -3.72 -11.87 4.89
C ILE A 206 -5.15 -12.20 5.34
N SER A 207 -5.98 -12.73 4.43
CA SER A 207 -7.37 -13.06 4.71
C SER A 207 -7.56 -14.16 5.76
N LEU A 208 -6.57 -15.05 5.95
CA LEU A 208 -6.61 -16.05 7.02
C LEU A 208 -6.23 -15.43 8.37
N SER A 209 -5.27 -14.49 8.40
CA SER A 209 -4.80 -13.83 9.62
C SER A 209 -5.79 -12.80 10.14
N VAL A 210 -6.31 -11.94 9.27
CA VAL A 210 -7.28 -10.89 9.62
C VAL A 210 -8.66 -11.51 9.84
N ASN A 211 -9.35 -11.10 10.90
CA ASN A 211 -10.74 -11.47 11.14
C ASN A 211 -11.71 -10.40 10.63
N THR A 212 -12.94 -10.80 10.30
CA THR A 212 -13.98 -9.92 9.75
C THR A 212 -14.32 -8.75 10.68
N GLY A 213 -14.37 -9.01 11.98
CA GLY A 213 -14.66 -7.97 12.99
C GLY A 213 -13.61 -6.86 12.99
N PHE A 214 -12.32 -7.21 12.88
CA PHE A 214 -11.24 -6.24 12.74
C PHE A 214 -11.43 -5.40 11.47
N ASN A 215 -11.65 -6.08 10.35
CA ASN A 215 -11.81 -5.41 9.06
C ASN A 215 -13.00 -4.44 9.07
N MET A 216 -14.14 -4.86 9.64
CA MET A 216 -15.30 -3.98 9.80
C MET A 216 -15.01 -2.75 10.67
N ILE A 217 -14.36 -2.93 11.84
CA ILE A 217 -14.03 -1.80 12.72
C ILE A 217 -13.11 -0.80 12.00
N MET A 218 -12.09 -1.28 11.30
CA MET A 218 -11.11 -0.42 10.63
C MET A 218 -11.68 0.26 9.38
N THR A 219 -12.71 -0.30 8.75
CA THR A 219 -13.31 0.26 7.53
C THR A 219 -14.54 1.15 7.75
N VAL A 220 -14.98 1.33 9.00
CA VAL A 220 -16.18 2.16 9.35
C VAL A 220 -16.15 3.58 8.75
N GLN A 221 -14.97 4.19 8.63
CA GLN A 221 -14.81 5.54 8.09
C GLN A 221 -14.30 5.56 6.66
N GLN A 222 -14.06 4.40 6.04
CA GLN A 222 -13.51 4.31 4.69
C GLN A 222 -14.64 4.20 3.66
N GLN A 223 -14.54 5.01 2.61
CA GLN A 223 -15.40 4.87 1.43
C GLN A 223 -14.71 3.97 0.41
N GLY A 224 -15.37 2.89 0.01
CA GLY A 224 -14.94 2.08 -1.12
C GLY A 224 -15.20 2.79 -2.44
N VAL A 225 -14.58 2.28 -3.51
CA VAL A 225 -14.94 2.71 -4.88
C VAL A 225 -16.28 2.08 -5.28
N GLU A 226 -17.04 2.79 -6.11
CA GLU A 226 -18.29 2.27 -6.67
C GLU A 226 -18.02 1.36 -7.87
N GLU A 227 -18.81 0.30 -8.02
CA GLU A 227 -18.78 -0.53 -9.23
C GLU A 227 -19.16 0.31 -10.46
N ARG A 228 -18.37 0.19 -11.54
CA ARG A 228 -18.58 0.94 -12.78
C ARG A 228 -19.04 -0.01 -13.89
N LYS A 229 -20.07 0.40 -14.63
CA LYS A 229 -20.67 -0.37 -15.74
C LYS A 229 -20.81 0.49 -16.98
N TYR A 230 -19.68 0.89 -17.57
CA TYR A 230 -19.67 1.70 -18.80
C TYR A 230 -19.72 0.85 -20.07
N PHE A 231 -19.11 -0.33 -20.04
CA PHE A 231 -18.99 -1.26 -21.17
C PHE A 231 -19.30 -2.69 -20.71
N ASN A 232 -19.73 -3.54 -21.66
CA ASN A 232 -19.81 -4.97 -21.46
C ASN A 232 -18.40 -5.59 -21.34
N GLU A 233 -18.27 -6.73 -20.68
CA GLU A 233 -16.96 -7.39 -20.44
C GLU A 233 -16.21 -7.69 -21.75
N ASN A 234 -16.91 -8.01 -22.85
CA ASN A 234 -16.32 -8.30 -24.15
C ASN A 234 -15.85 -7.05 -24.92
N GLU A 235 -16.35 -5.87 -24.58
CA GLU A 235 -16.07 -4.62 -25.27
C GLU A 235 -14.96 -3.81 -24.60
N ILE A 236 -14.79 -3.96 -23.29
CA ILE A 236 -13.86 -3.14 -22.50
C ILE A 236 -12.41 -3.30 -22.97
N SER A 237 -12.01 -4.50 -23.36
CA SER A 237 -10.65 -4.80 -23.85
C SER A 237 -10.29 -4.06 -25.15
N ASN A 238 -11.28 -3.55 -25.92
CA ASN A 238 -11.04 -2.72 -27.11
C ASN A 238 -10.49 -1.33 -26.74
N TYR A 239 -10.67 -0.89 -25.50
CA TYR A 239 -10.27 0.42 -25.03
C TYR A 239 -9.12 0.36 -24.01
N TYR A 240 -9.11 -0.67 -23.15
CA TYR A 240 -8.07 -0.85 -22.14
C TYR A 240 -8.06 -2.28 -21.59
N SER A 241 -6.87 -2.80 -21.34
CA SER A 241 -6.64 -4.05 -20.61
C SER A 241 -5.48 -3.86 -19.62
N PRO A 242 -5.64 -4.27 -18.34
CA PRO A 242 -4.55 -4.25 -17.36
C PRO A 242 -3.63 -5.48 -17.44
N ILE A 243 -3.79 -6.34 -18.45
CA ILE A 243 -2.94 -7.52 -18.66
C ILE A 243 -1.99 -7.23 -19.82
N HIS A 244 -0.70 -7.22 -19.54
CA HIS A 244 0.36 -6.91 -20.49
C HIS A 244 1.20 -8.15 -20.81
N GLN A 245 1.55 -8.33 -22.09
CA GLN A 245 2.51 -9.33 -22.50
C GLN A 245 3.89 -8.69 -22.62
N ILE A 246 4.81 -9.06 -21.73
CA ILE A 246 6.20 -8.60 -21.79
C ILE A 246 7.03 -9.60 -22.60
N ASN A 247 7.74 -9.12 -23.60
CA ASN A 247 8.58 -9.91 -24.48
C ASN A 247 9.97 -9.27 -24.57
N SER A 248 10.75 -9.33 -23.49
CA SER A 248 12.10 -8.78 -23.50
C SER A 248 12.96 -9.44 -24.59
N ASN A 249 13.71 -8.61 -25.31
CA ASN A 249 14.69 -9.06 -26.31
C ASN A 249 16.06 -9.40 -25.69
N ILE A 250 16.21 -9.25 -24.37
CA ILE A 250 17.45 -9.52 -23.64
C ILE A 250 17.58 -11.04 -23.44
N SER A 251 18.68 -11.61 -23.91
CA SER A 251 18.91 -13.06 -23.89
C SER A 251 19.50 -13.57 -22.56
N LYS A 252 20.20 -12.70 -21.81
CA LYS A 252 20.82 -13.05 -20.52
C LYS A 252 20.16 -12.26 -19.41
N PRO A 253 19.89 -12.88 -18.24
CA PRO A 253 19.36 -12.16 -17.08
C PRO A 253 20.31 -11.04 -16.66
N LYS A 254 19.81 -9.79 -16.60
CA LYS A 254 20.48 -8.64 -16.01
C LYS A 254 19.93 -8.37 -14.61
N ASN A 255 20.75 -7.83 -13.72
CA ASN A 255 20.25 -7.32 -12.45
C ASN A 255 19.36 -6.09 -12.70
N LEU A 256 18.32 -5.93 -11.89
CA LEU A 256 17.48 -4.74 -11.87
C LEU A 256 17.80 -3.90 -10.65
N VAL A 257 18.18 -2.66 -10.87
CA VAL A 257 18.40 -1.64 -9.82
C VAL A 257 17.39 -0.53 -10.01
N LEU A 258 16.41 -0.42 -9.11
CA LEU A 258 15.36 0.60 -9.14
C LEU A 258 15.70 1.72 -8.15
N ILE A 259 15.80 2.95 -8.63
CA ILE A 259 16.10 4.13 -7.82
C ILE A 259 14.89 5.07 -7.87
N VAL A 260 14.17 5.15 -6.74
CA VAL A 260 13.06 6.07 -6.55
C VAL A 260 13.60 7.31 -5.86
N VAL A 261 13.54 8.47 -6.52
CA VAL A 261 14.08 9.73 -6.00
C VAL A 261 12.94 10.55 -5.40
N GLU A 262 13.02 10.79 -4.09
CA GLU A 262 12.03 11.56 -3.32
C GLU A 262 11.87 12.97 -3.88
N SER A 263 10.63 13.38 -4.17
CA SER A 263 10.21 14.76 -4.50
C SER A 263 10.91 15.37 -5.73
N LEU A 264 11.46 14.58 -6.65
CA LEU A 264 12.19 15.08 -7.81
C LEU A 264 11.23 15.49 -8.96
N GLY A 265 10.85 16.76 -8.99
CA GLY A 265 10.10 17.32 -10.12
C GLY A 265 10.98 17.46 -11.38
N LYS A 266 10.39 17.28 -12.54
CA LYS A 266 11.04 17.45 -13.86
C LYS A 266 11.65 18.84 -14.04
N GLU A 267 11.11 19.86 -13.35
CA GLU A 267 11.60 21.23 -13.34
C GLU A 267 13.06 21.35 -12.89
N TYR A 268 13.54 20.46 -12.02
CA TYR A 268 14.88 20.53 -11.43
C TYR A 268 15.97 19.91 -12.32
N VAL A 269 15.57 19.15 -13.34
CA VAL A 269 16.46 18.43 -14.26
C VAL A 269 16.85 19.31 -15.44
N GLY A 270 18.14 19.48 -15.67
CA GLY A 270 18.68 20.41 -16.68
C GLY A 270 18.36 20.02 -18.11
N LEU A 271 18.28 18.72 -18.41
CA LEU A 271 17.89 18.20 -19.74
C LEU A 271 16.55 18.79 -20.21
N PHE A 272 15.60 18.99 -19.30
CA PHE A 272 14.28 19.55 -19.59
C PHE A 272 14.18 21.06 -19.39
N ASN A 273 15.24 21.71 -18.84
CA ASN A 273 15.24 23.10 -18.43
C ASN A 273 16.30 23.95 -19.10
N LYS A 274 16.67 23.64 -20.35
CA LYS A 274 17.66 24.39 -21.12
C LYS A 274 19.00 24.56 -20.38
N GLY A 275 19.44 23.48 -19.72
CA GLY A 275 20.71 23.42 -18.97
C GLY A 275 20.69 24.04 -17.56
N LYS A 276 19.57 24.63 -17.11
CA LYS A 276 19.40 25.05 -15.72
C LYS A 276 19.10 23.85 -14.83
N SER A 277 20.13 23.31 -14.21
CA SER A 277 20.05 22.06 -13.46
C SER A 277 20.24 22.26 -11.96
N LYS A 278 19.54 21.47 -11.17
CA LYS A 278 19.82 21.19 -9.77
C LYS A 278 20.42 19.79 -9.60
N THR A 279 20.50 19.02 -10.68
CA THR A 279 20.85 17.60 -10.70
C THR A 279 21.92 17.28 -11.77
N PRO A 280 23.13 17.89 -11.69
CA PRO A 280 24.14 17.73 -12.74
C PRO A 280 24.60 16.28 -12.95
N PHE A 281 24.62 15.45 -11.91
CA PHE A 281 24.95 14.03 -12.05
C PHE A 281 23.84 13.26 -12.77
N ILE A 282 22.58 13.42 -12.35
CA ILE A 282 21.41 12.81 -13.03
C ILE A 282 21.37 13.24 -14.50
N ASP A 283 21.61 14.52 -14.81
CA ASP A 283 21.69 15.02 -16.19
C ASP A 283 22.78 14.28 -17.00
N SER A 284 23.96 14.07 -16.41
CA SER A 284 25.04 13.35 -17.07
C SER A 284 24.68 11.91 -17.37
N LEU A 285 23.94 11.27 -16.46
CA LEU A 285 23.47 9.90 -16.60
C LEU A 285 22.35 9.80 -17.64
N MET A 286 21.42 10.75 -17.67
CA MET A 286 20.35 10.80 -18.66
C MET A 286 20.86 10.96 -20.08
N ASN A 287 21.97 11.65 -20.30
CA ASN A 287 22.63 11.74 -21.61
C ASN A 287 23.22 10.41 -22.12
N LEU A 288 23.18 9.37 -21.30
CA LEU A 288 23.62 7.99 -21.62
C LEU A 288 22.47 6.97 -21.46
N SER A 289 21.22 7.43 -21.48
CA SER A 289 20.06 6.65 -21.08
C SER A 289 18.89 6.75 -22.07
N SER A 290 17.98 5.78 -21.99
CA SER A 290 16.65 5.91 -22.59
C SER A 290 15.78 6.77 -21.69
N VAL A 291 15.41 7.97 -22.13
CA VAL A 291 14.70 9.00 -21.36
C VAL A 291 13.28 9.16 -21.87
N TYR A 292 12.30 9.07 -20.97
CA TYR A 292 10.88 9.30 -21.30
C TYR A 292 10.55 10.79 -21.23
N ASN A 293 10.14 11.36 -22.37
CA ASN A 293 9.90 12.81 -22.49
C ASN A 293 8.66 13.28 -21.69
N HIS A 294 7.62 12.45 -21.62
CA HIS A 294 6.33 12.78 -21.00
C HIS A 294 5.99 11.78 -19.88
N ALA A 295 6.73 11.86 -18.77
CA ALA A 295 6.52 10.99 -17.61
C ALA A 295 5.78 11.73 -16.48
N TYR A 296 4.79 11.04 -15.88
CA TYR A 296 3.89 11.63 -14.88
C TYR A 296 3.78 10.75 -13.63
N SER A 297 3.74 11.38 -12.45
CA SER A 297 3.35 10.71 -11.23
C SER A 297 1.85 10.45 -11.19
N ASN A 298 1.43 9.39 -10.49
CA ASN A 298 0.02 9.06 -10.29
C ASN A 298 -0.61 9.87 -9.14
N GLY A 299 0.22 10.37 -8.21
CA GLY A 299 -0.19 11.15 -7.05
C GLY A 299 0.81 12.26 -6.70
N LYS A 300 0.60 12.88 -5.55
CA LYS A 300 1.40 13.98 -5.02
C LYS A 300 2.12 13.62 -3.71
N ARG A 301 2.03 12.36 -3.28
CA ARG A 301 2.60 11.87 -2.02
C ARG A 301 3.35 10.56 -2.24
N SER A 302 4.42 10.34 -1.50
CA SER A 302 5.27 9.16 -1.60
C SER A 302 4.50 7.85 -1.33
N ILE A 303 3.51 7.88 -0.42
CA ILE A 303 2.62 6.74 -0.14
C ILE A 303 1.75 6.32 -1.33
N GLU A 304 1.50 7.22 -2.29
CA GLU A 304 0.80 6.96 -3.56
C GLU A 304 1.78 6.51 -4.65
N GLY A 305 3.01 7.05 -4.61
CA GLY A 305 4.04 6.79 -5.62
C GLY A 305 4.57 5.36 -5.57
N LEU A 306 4.96 4.86 -4.39
CA LEU A 306 5.61 3.54 -4.29
C LEU A 306 4.75 2.37 -4.79
N PRO A 307 3.45 2.22 -4.43
CA PRO A 307 2.60 1.17 -5.00
C PRO A 307 2.45 1.27 -6.51
N SER A 308 2.37 2.52 -7.03
CA SER A 308 2.29 2.77 -8.48
C SER A 308 3.54 2.32 -9.21
N ILE A 309 4.72 2.56 -8.63
CA ILE A 309 6.02 2.23 -9.22
C ILE A 309 6.28 0.72 -9.20
N ILE A 310 6.16 0.07 -8.02
CA ILE A 310 6.62 -1.32 -7.88
C ILE A 310 5.56 -2.37 -8.19
N ALA A 311 4.27 -1.99 -8.17
CA ALA A 311 3.15 -2.91 -8.39
C ALA A 311 2.14 -2.39 -9.40
N SER A 312 2.46 -1.29 -10.10
CA SER A 312 1.54 -0.68 -11.09
C SER A 312 0.15 -0.38 -10.52
N MET A 313 0.07 -0.05 -9.21
CA MET A 313 -1.17 0.19 -8.47
C MET A 313 -1.34 1.68 -8.15
N PRO A 314 -2.06 2.46 -8.97
CA PRO A 314 -2.33 3.87 -8.69
C PRO A 314 -3.39 4.05 -7.60
N SER A 315 -3.42 5.24 -6.98
CA SER A 315 -4.44 5.63 -6.01
C SER A 315 -5.46 6.58 -6.64
N PHE A 316 -6.66 6.08 -6.97
CA PHE A 316 -7.76 6.90 -7.53
C PHE A 316 -8.94 7.01 -6.55
N MET A 317 -8.59 7.22 -5.29
CA MET A 317 -9.51 7.35 -4.15
C MET A 317 -9.13 8.56 -3.32
N ASN A 318 -10.03 9.04 -2.49
CA ASN A 318 -9.72 10.09 -1.51
C ASN A 318 -8.71 9.63 -0.45
N THR A 319 -8.58 8.32 -0.27
CA THR A 319 -7.60 7.67 0.60
C THR A 319 -6.55 6.97 -0.26
N ASP A 320 -5.27 7.07 0.10
CA ASP A 320 -4.21 6.34 -0.57
C ASP A 320 -4.41 4.81 -0.46
N TYR A 321 -3.93 4.07 -1.47
CA TYR A 321 -4.13 2.62 -1.54
C TYR A 321 -3.69 1.88 -0.25
N PRO A 322 -2.51 2.14 0.33
CA PRO A 322 -2.06 1.46 1.56
C PRO A 322 -2.90 1.74 2.80
N SER A 323 -3.66 2.84 2.81
CA SER A 323 -4.59 3.20 3.90
C SER A 323 -6.05 2.91 3.55
N SER A 324 -6.32 2.39 2.34
CA SER A 324 -7.68 2.17 1.85
C SER A 324 -8.27 0.84 2.32
N TYR A 325 -9.57 0.71 2.10
CA TYR A 325 -10.30 -0.54 2.28
C TYR A 325 -9.68 -1.73 1.51
N TYR A 326 -8.99 -1.45 0.40
CA TYR A 326 -8.41 -2.44 -0.52
C TYR A 326 -6.96 -2.80 -0.22
N GLN A 327 -6.37 -2.29 0.86
CA GLN A 327 -4.97 -2.52 1.24
C GLN A 327 -4.59 -4.01 1.36
N ALA A 328 -5.56 -4.88 1.66
CA ALA A 328 -5.36 -6.32 1.79
C ALA A 328 -5.57 -7.11 0.49
N ASN A 329 -5.85 -6.45 -0.63
CA ASN A 329 -5.95 -7.12 -1.92
C ASN A 329 -4.58 -7.68 -2.34
N LEU A 330 -4.61 -8.81 -3.04
CA LEU A 330 -3.39 -9.40 -3.59
C LEU A 330 -2.84 -8.53 -4.72
N LEU A 331 -1.54 -8.26 -4.67
CA LEU A 331 -0.80 -7.52 -5.69
C LEU A 331 0.41 -8.32 -6.14
N ASN A 332 0.68 -8.29 -7.44
CA ASN A 332 1.90 -8.82 -8.02
C ASN A 332 2.79 -7.65 -8.45
N GLY A 333 3.91 -7.44 -7.77
CA GLY A 333 4.86 -6.38 -8.11
C GLY A 333 6.09 -6.90 -8.86
N ILE A 334 7.02 -5.99 -9.19
CA ILE A 334 8.30 -6.30 -9.87
C ILE A 334 8.99 -7.48 -9.20
N GLY A 335 9.13 -7.43 -7.87
CA GLY A 335 9.80 -8.49 -7.11
C GLY A 335 9.13 -9.85 -7.24
N PHE A 336 7.79 -9.91 -7.24
CA PHE A 336 7.03 -11.16 -7.44
C PHE A 336 7.36 -11.80 -8.80
N TYR A 337 7.28 -11.04 -9.89
CA TYR A 337 7.55 -11.56 -11.24
C TYR A 337 9.00 -11.99 -11.41
N LEU A 338 9.95 -11.24 -10.88
CA LEU A 338 11.38 -11.58 -10.98
C LEU A 338 11.78 -12.77 -10.10
N GLN A 339 11.16 -12.93 -8.92
CA GLN A 339 11.39 -14.12 -8.09
C GLN A 339 10.97 -15.41 -8.76
N GLN A 340 9.92 -15.41 -9.59
CA GLN A 340 9.56 -16.57 -10.43
C GLN A 340 10.70 -16.96 -11.39
N GLN A 341 11.58 -16.01 -11.74
CA GLN A 341 12.77 -16.22 -12.53
C GLN A 341 14.06 -16.34 -11.68
N LYS A 342 13.90 -16.65 -10.37
CA LYS A 342 15.00 -16.90 -9.42
C LYS A 342 15.84 -15.66 -9.07
N TYR A 343 15.32 -14.45 -9.24
CA TYR A 343 15.95 -13.23 -8.73
C TYR A 343 15.86 -13.16 -7.21
N ASN A 344 16.91 -12.64 -6.59
CA ASN A 344 16.88 -12.24 -5.19
C ASN A 344 16.31 -10.82 -5.11
N ALA A 345 15.14 -10.65 -4.48
CA ALA A 345 14.44 -9.37 -4.40
C ALA A 345 14.67 -8.69 -3.03
N SER A 346 14.96 -7.36 -3.05
CA SER A 346 15.13 -6.55 -1.86
C SER A 346 14.78 -5.10 -2.13
N PHE A 347 14.35 -4.37 -1.08
CA PHE A 347 14.04 -2.96 -1.16
C PHE A 347 14.62 -2.22 0.06
N TYR A 348 15.16 -1.03 -0.18
CA TYR A 348 15.89 -0.22 0.80
C TYR A 348 15.26 1.17 0.94
N HIS A 349 15.16 1.66 2.17
CA HIS A 349 14.67 2.99 2.48
C HIS A 349 15.25 3.46 3.81
N GLY A 350 16.03 4.56 3.81
CA GLY A 350 16.70 5.05 5.01
C GLY A 350 15.78 5.50 6.16
N GLY A 351 14.48 5.57 5.94
CA GLY A 351 13.47 5.91 6.93
C GLY A 351 13.18 4.81 7.94
N ARG A 352 12.46 5.17 9.02
CA ARG A 352 12.03 4.21 10.04
C ARG A 352 11.15 3.13 9.43
N ASN A 353 11.34 1.88 9.86
CA ASN A 353 10.47 0.78 9.45
C ASN A 353 9.01 1.09 9.83
N GLY A 354 8.07 0.82 8.93
CA GLY A 354 6.65 1.20 9.07
C GLY A 354 6.29 2.58 8.53
N THR A 355 7.27 3.43 8.15
CA THR A 355 6.99 4.74 7.53
C THR A 355 6.21 4.54 6.23
N MET A 356 5.06 5.23 6.09
CA MET A 356 4.17 5.19 4.91
C MET A 356 3.80 3.76 4.46
N SER A 357 3.88 2.78 5.38
CA SER A 357 3.65 1.35 5.11
C SER A 357 4.54 0.76 4.00
N PHE A 358 5.71 1.33 3.73
CA PHE A 358 6.60 0.87 2.65
C PHE A 358 7.04 -0.58 2.83
N ASP A 359 7.34 -0.99 4.04
CA ASP A 359 7.67 -2.37 4.38
C ASP A 359 6.51 -3.35 4.10
N ASN A 360 5.26 -2.93 4.36
CA ASN A 360 4.06 -3.70 4.03
C ASN A 360 3.84 -3.79 2.52
N ILE A 361 4.03 -2.68 1.79
CA ILE A 361 3.91 -2.63 0.33
C ILE A 361 4.92 -3.59 -0.30
N VAL A 362 6.19 -3.54 0.11
CA VAL A 362 7.23 -4.45 -0.39
C VAL A 362 6.89 -5.90 -0.06
N ALA A 363 6.48 -6.20 1.18
CA ALA A 363 6.11 -7.55 1.59
C ALA A 363 4.91 -8.10 0.81
N SER A 364 3.88 -7.26 0.55
CA SER A 364 2.67 -7.68 -0.17
C SER A 364 2.88 -7.87 -1.67
N THR A 365 3.81 -7.15 -2.27
CA THR A 365 4.01 -7.12 -3.73
C THR A 365 5.16 -7.97 -4.22
N SER A 366 6.11 -8.37 -3.36
CA SER A 366 7.29 -9.11 -3.81
C SER A 366 7.69 -10.27 -2.92
N ASN A 367 7.15 -10.34 -1.71
CA ASN A 367 7.68 -11.23 -0.66
C ASN A 367 9.21 -11.08 -0.49
N GLY A 368 9.75 -9.90 -0.87
CA GLY A 368 11.17 -9.55 -0.80
C GLY A 368 11.56 -8.98 0.57
N SER A 369 12.87 -8.93 0.82
CA SER A 369 13.40 -8.33 2.05
C SER A 369 13.32 -6.81 1.99
N TYR A 370 12.81 -6.19 3.07
CA TYR A 370 12.85 -4.75 3.26
C TYR A 370 13.94 -4.40 4.27
N PHE A 371 14.72 -3.37 3.97
CA PHE A 371 15.77 -2.83 4.82
C PHE A 371 15.50 -1.35 5.08
N GLY A 372 15.21 -1.02 6.33
CA GLY A 372 14.94 0.33 6.79
C GLY A 372 16.06 0.88 7.67
N MET A 373 15.73 1.89 8.47
CA MET A 373 16.64 2.47 9.43
C MET A 373 17.07 1.46 10.52
N ASN A 374 16.21 0.48 10.86
CA ASN A 374 16.51 -0.51 11.89
C ASN A 374 17.67 -1.45 11.49
N GLU A 375 17.86 -1.68 10.21
CA GLU A 375 18.91 -2.53 9.65
C GLU A 375 20.21 -1.76 9.38
N TYR A 376 20.19 -0.42 9.51
CA TYR A 376 21.38 0.43 9.33
C TYR A 376 22.26 0.42 10.58
N PRO A 377 23.59 0.24 10.46
CA PRO A 377 24.45 -0.04 11.61
C PRO A 377 24.82 1.16 12.49
N ASP A 378 24.72 2.40 11.99
CA ASP A 378 25.23 3.58 12.68
C ASP A 378 24.19 4.72 12.78
N MET A 379 23.59 4.87 13.94
CA MET A 379 22.60 5.89 14.22
C MET A 379 23.17 7.32 14.31
N ALA A 380 24.49 7.49 14.29
CA ALA A 380 25.11 8.83 14.21
C ALA A 380 24.84 9.52 12.84
N ASP A 381 24.46 8.74 11.83
CA ASP A 381 24.08 9.23 10.50
C ASP A 381 22.59 9.58 10.38
N PHE A 382 21.81 9.57 11.49
CA PHE A 382 20.41 9.99 11.52
C PHE A 382 20.27 11.51 11.28
N ASP A 383 19.34 11.89 10.42
CA ASP A 383 19.12 13.28 9.98
C ASP A 383 18.38 14.16 11.01
N GLY A 384 17.92 13.57 12.10
CA GLY A 384 17.16 14.24 13.15
C GLY A 384 15.65 14.30 12.91
N SER A 385 15.15 13.83 11.75
CA SER A 385 13.75 13.95 11.34
C SER A 385 13.17 12.62 10.85
N TRP A 386 13.62 12.16 9.71
CA TRP A 386 13.00 11.05 8.99
C TRP A 386 13.81 9.77 9.01
N GLY A 387 15.14 9.83 8.84
CA GLY A 387 15.97 8.65 8.74
C GLY A 387 17.44 8.94 8.53
N ILE A 388 18.13 8.05 7.85
CA ILE A 388 19.57 8.13 7.59
C ILE A 388 19.81 9.04 6.38
N TYR A 389 20.78 9.93 6.48
CA TYR A 389 21.21 10.78 5.36
C TYR A 389 21.53 9.97 4.11
N ASP A 390 21.06 10.43 2.93
CA ASP A 390 21.18 9.68 1.67
C ASP A 390 22.61 9.36 1.26
N ASP A 391 23.61 10.25 1.48
CA ASP A 391 25.00 9.96 1.15
C ASP A 391 25.55 8.76 1.93
N LYS A 392 25.03 8.52 3.13
CA LYS A 392 25.43 7.38 3.97
C LYS A 392 24.62 6.13 3.65
N TYR A 393 23.31 6.29 3.49
CA TYR A 393 22.43 5.15 3.23
C TYR A 393 22.66 4.55 1.83
N LEU A 394 22.93 5.38 0.82
CA LEU A 394 23.30 4.93 -0.52
C LEU A 394 24.64 4.15 -0.54
N LEU A 395 25.63 4.58 0.26
CA LEU A 395 26.89 3.84 0.39
C LEU A 395 26.72 2.52 1.16
N TYR A 396 25.85 2.48 2.16
CA TYR A 396 25.43 1.22 2.82
C TYR A 396 24.80 0.28 1.79
N TRP A 397 23.82 0.77 1.02
CA TRP A 397 23.19 0.00 -0.04
C TRP A 397 24.18 -0.51 -1.09
N ALA A 398 25.16 0.31 -1.49
CA ALA A 398 26.22 -0.12 -2.40
C ALA A 398 27.02 -1.33 -1.87
N ASN A 399 27.32 -1.34 -0.57
CA ASN A 399 28.00 -2.47 0.06
C ASN A 399 27.11 -3.73 0.11
N GLU A 400 25.81 -3.58 0.40
CA GLU A 400 24.85 -4.67 0.38
C GLU A 400 24.70 -5.29 -1.02
N LEU A 401 24.67 -4.47 -2.08
CA LEU A 401 24.61 -4.94 -3.46
C LEU A 401 25.81 -5.81 -3.84
N ASN A 402 26.99 -5.50 -3.32
CA ASN A 402 28.21 -6.28 -3.59
C ASN A 402 28.15 -7.73 -3.05
N ASN A 403 27.30 -7.97 -2.04
CA ASN A 403 27.12 -9.27 -1.41
C ASN A 403 25.95 -10.08 -2.02
N LYS A 404 25.19 -9.50 -2.97
CA LYS A 404 24.03 -10.17 -3.54
C LYS A 404 24.39 -11.19 -4.62
N LYS A 405 23.71 -12.33 -4.56
CA LYS A 405 23.76 -13.33 -5.64
C LYS A 405 22.99 -12.84 -6.85
N GLN A 406 23.63 -12.86 -8.03
CA GLN A 406 22.98 -12.52 -9.30
C GLN A 406 22.15 -13.70 -9.85
N PRO A 407 21.06 -13.47 -10.59
CA PRO A 407 20.49 -12.13 -10.80
C PRO A 407 19.74 -11.64 -9.57
N PHE A 408 19.73 -10.31 -9.35
CA PHE A 408 19.00 -9.69 -8.26
C PHE A 408 18.11 -8.54 -8.76
N PHE A 409 17.04 -8.29 -8.01
CA PHE A 409 16.28 -7.05 -8.00
C PHE A 409 16.55 -6.32 -6.70
N SER A 410 16.97 -5.07 -6.77
CA SER A 410 17.13 -4.23 -5.60
C SER A 410 16.59 -2.84 -5.87
N GLY A 411 15.59 -2.42 -5.08
CA GLY A 411 15.06 -1.07 -5.10
C GLY A 411 15.60 -0.24 -3.95
N ILE A 412 15.70 1.08 -4.16
CA ILE A 412 15.92 2.07 -3.10
C ILE A 412 14.98 3.24 -3.28
N PHE A 413 14.57 3.81 -2.15
CA PHE A 413 13.84 5.07 -2.09
C PHE A 413 14.68 6.07 -1.30
N THR A 414 15.07 7.22 -1.92
CA THR A 414 15.85 8.27 -1.26
C THR A 414 14.97 9.07 -0.28
N LEU A 415 15.59 9.86 0.60
CA LEU A 415 14.84 10.48 1.71
C LEU A 415 15.15 11.96 1.91
N SER A 416 16.38 12.41 1.66
CA SER A 416 16.87 13.71 2.14
C SER A 416 16.25 14.92 1.45
N SER A 417 15.56 14.74 0.32
CA SER A 417 14.75 15.77 -0.33
C SER A 417 13.32 15.91 0.21
N HIS A 418 12.98 15.20 1.30
CA HIS A 418 11.72 15.38 2.03
C HIS A 418 11.82 16.57 3.01
N HIS A 419 10.72 17.32 3.18
CA HIS A 419 10.66 18.40 4.18
C HIS A 419 10.99 17.86 5.60
N PRO A 420 11.85 18.50 6.42
CA PRO A 420 12.35 19.87 6.34
C PRO A 420 13.65 20.06 5.54
N TYR A 421 14.03 19.15 4.63
CA TYR A 421 15.19 19.24 3.74
C TYR A 421 16.54 19.25 4.48
N PRO A 422 16.83 18.29 5.36
CA PRO A 422 18.03 18.28 6.16
C PRO A 422 19.27 18.03 5.30
N ILE A 423 20.31 18.84 5.53
CA ILE A 423 21.62 18.67 4.91
C ILE A 423 22.65 18.46 6.02
N PRO A 424 23.52 17.44 5.94
CA PRO A 424 24.54 17.20 6.93
C PRO A 424 25.46 18.43 7.12
N GLU A 425 25.82 18.79 8.36
CA GLU A 425 26.65 19.96 8.66
C GLU A 425 27.99 19.94 7.90
N ARG A 426 28.56 18.72 7.61
CA ARG A 426 29.76 18.54 6.78
C ARG A 426 29.63 19.05 5.33
N PHE A 427 28.39 19.24 4.85
CA PHE A 427 28.09 19.74 3.51
C PHE A 427 27.45 21.13 3.52
N LYS A 428 27.42 21.79 4.66
CA LYS A 428 26.90 23.15 4.80
C LYS A 428 27.52 24.11 3.76
N ASN A 429 26.67 24.80 3.05
CA ASN A 429 27.05 25.74 1.98
C ASN A 429 27.76 25.09 0.77
N LYS A 430 27.76 23.78 0.63
CA LYS A 430 28.34 23.08 -0.53
C LYS A 430 27.44 23.18 -1.77
N PHE A 431 26.15 23.14 -1.58
CA PHE A 431 25.18 23.10 -2.67
C PHE A 431 24.55 24.47 -2.92
N PRO A 432 24.17 24.77 -4.19
CA PRO A 432 23.60 26.06 -4.52
C PRO A 432 22.19 26.20 -3.90
N LYS A 433 22.03 27.27 -3.12
CA LYS A 433 20.71 27.69 -2.64
C LYS A 433 19.91 28.21 -3.83
N GLY A 434 18.65 27.78 -3.96
CA GLY A 434 17.71 28.30 -4.94
C GLY A 434 16.67 29.22 -4.30
N SER A 435 15.62 29.51 -5.04
CA SER A 435 14.44 30.25 -4.56
C SER A 435 13.56 29.43 -3.61
N LEU A 436 13.58 28.10 -3.74
CA LEU A 436 12.84 27.17 -2.90
C LEU A 436 13.79 26.40 -1.96
N PRO A 437 13.38 26.12 -0.71
CA PRO A 437 14.20 25.37 0.25
C PRO A 437 14.66 24.00 -0.26
N ILE A 438 13.82 23.32 -1.04
CA ILE A 438 14.10 22.00 -1.60
C ILE A 438 15.29 21.99 -2.57
N HIS A 439 15.64 23.12 -3.20
CA HIS A 439 16.68 23.15 -4.25
C HIS A 439 18.05 22.69 -3.76
N GLU A 440 18.42 23.07 -2.53
CA GLU A 440 19.70 22.68 -1.93
C GLU A 440 19.74 21.19 -1.63
N SER A 441 18.61 20.63 -1.11
CA SER A 441 18.52 19.21 -0.79
C SER A 441 18.45 18.31 -2.04
N ILE A 442 17.80 18.73 -3.12
CA ILE A 442 17.83 18.02 -4.41
C ILE A 442 19.27 17.92 -4.93
N SER A 443 20.04 19.01 -4.85
CA SER A 443 21.46 18.99 -5.26
C SER A 443 22.32 18.11 -4.33
N TYR A 444 21.97 18.00 -3.06
CA TYR A 444 22.60 17.07 -2.13
C TYR A 444 22.26 15.60 -2.46
N VAL A 445 21.00 15.29 -2.79
CA VAL A 445 20.60 13.93 -3.21
C VAL A 445 21.30 13.54 -4.52
N ASP A 446 21.38 14.46 -5.49
CA ASP A 446 22.12 14.25 -6.75
C ASP A 446 23.60 13.92 -6.49
N TYR A 447 24.25 14.66 -5.60
CA TYR A 447 25.62 14.39 -5.17
C TYR A 447 25.74 13.03 -4.45
N SER A 448 24.77 12.66 -3.64
CA SER A 448 24.75 11.37 -2.94
C SER A 448 24.63 10.20 -3.92
N LEU A 449 23.85 10.35 -4.99
CA LEU A 449 23.77 9.41 -6.10
C LEU A 449 25.09 9.33 -6.87
N GLN A 450 25.78 10.47 -7.09
CA GLN A 450 27.12 10.47 -7.68
C GLN A 450 28.08 9.59 -6.87
N LEU A 451 28.14 9.77 -5.55
CA LEU A 451 29.01 8.98 -4.67
C LEU A 451 28.66 7.48 -4.74
N PHE A 452 27.38 7.15 -4.82
CA PHE A 452 26.93 5.77 -5.00
C PHE A 452 27.47 5.18 -6.32
N PHE A 453 27.30 5.86 -7.45
CA PHE A 453 27.79 5.40 -8.74
C PHE A 453 29.32 5.30 -8.80
N GLU A 454 30.04 6.24 -8.20
CA GLU A 454 31.50 6.16 -8.06
C GLU A 454 31.94 4.91 -7.31
N LYS A 455 31.18 4.49 -6.28
CA LYS A 455 31.45 3.30 -5.47
C LYS A 455 31.19 2.01 -6.23
N ILE A 456 30.14 1.97 -7.08
CA ILE A 456 29.71 0.72 -7.73
C ILE A 456 30.25 0.50 -9.14
N LYS A 457 30.71 1.53 -9.87
CA LYS A 457 31.09 1.47 -11.30
C LYS A 457 32.16 0.40 -11.63
N ASN A 458 32.98 0.03 -10.67
CA ASN A 458 34.04 -0.97 -10.84
C ASN A 458 33.65 -2.37 -10.29
N GLN A 459 32.42 -2.55 -9.85
CA GLN A 459 31.95 -3.83 -9.33
C GLN A 459 31.59 -4.78 -10.48
N ALA A 460 31.86 -6.08 -10.29
CA ALA A 460 31.65 -7.10 -11.32
C ALA A 460 30.19 -7.21 -11.81
N TRP A 461 29.22 -6.86 -10.96
CA TRP A 461 27.79 -6.89 -11.30
C TRP A 461 27.32 -5.64 -12.06
N TYR A 462 28.07 -4.53 -12.04
CA TYR A 462 27.64 -3.23 -12.56
C TYR A 462 27.28 -3.29 -14.05
N GLN A 463 28.16 -3.85 -14.89
CA GLN A 463 27.92 -3.98 -16.34
C GLN A 463 26.77 -4.95 -16.68
N ASN A 464 26.47 -5.89 -15.78
CA ASN A 464 25.35 -6.82 -15.94
C ASN A 464 24.08 -6.30 -15.23
N SER A 465 23.91 -4.99 -15.16
CA SER A 465 22.76 -4.36 -14.48
C SER A 465 22.06 -3.35 -15.37
N VAL A 466 20.76 -3.16 -15.11
CA VAL A 466 19.97 -2.07 -15.65
C VAL A 466 19.47 -1.23 -14.48
N PHE A 467 19.62 0.09 -14.61
CA PHE A 467 19.20 1.06 -13.62
C PHE A 467 17.96 1.79 -14.11
N VAL A 468 16.86 1.71 -13.35
CA VAL A 468 15.62 2.44 -13.62
C VAL A 468 15.50 3.56 -12.59
N PHE A 469 15.42 4.80 -13.06
CA PHE A 469 15.24 5.99 -12.24
C PHE A 469 13.83 6.54 -12.43
N VAL A 470 13.18 6.84 -11.34
CA VAL A 470 11.86 7.49 -11.33
C VAL A 470 11.72 8.35 -10.06
N ALA A 471 11.01 9.48 -10.14
CA ALA A 471 10.60 10.17 -8.94
C ALA A 471 9.27 9.61 -8.40
N ASP A 472 9.08 9.72 -7.09
CA ASP A 472 7.81 9.34 -6.43
C ASP A 472 6.69 10.37 -6.68
N HIS A 473 7.02 11.65 -6.71
CA HIS A 473 6.17 12.77 -7.13
C HIS A 473 7.04 14.01 -7.38
N ALA A 474 6.43 15.03 -7.96
CA ALA A 474 7.03 16.37 -7.97
C ALA A 474 6.60 17.14 -6.71
N ALA A 475 7.56 17.85 -6.10
CA ALA A 475 7.31 18.70 -4.93
C ALA A 475 6.81 20.12 -5.35
N GLU A 476 7.25 21.15 -4.64
CA GLU A 476 6.98 22.54 -4.98
C GLU A 476 7.63 22.89 -6.33
N ASN A 477 6.94 23.70 -7.11
CA ASN A 477 7.39 24.14 -8.43
C ASN A 477 7.46 25.66 -8.50
N GLU A 478 8.53 26.18 -9.12
CA GLU A 478 8.79 27.60 -9.27
C GLU A 478 8.14 28.17 -10.55
N LYS A 479 8.26 27.45 -11.67
CA LYS A 479 7.75 27.92 -12.94
C LYS A 479 6.26 27.67 -13.08
N GLN A 480 5.53 28.65 -13.63
CA GLN A 480 4.09 28.63 -13.80
C GLN A 480 3.59 27.39 -14.57
N TYR A 481 4.34 26.92 -15.57
CA TYR A 481 4.02 25.69 -16.30
C TYR A 481 3.89 24.47 -15.37
N TYR A 482 4.85 24.27 -14.47
CA TYR A 482 4.85 23.16 -13.53
C TYR A 482 3.86 23.34 -12.36
N GLN A 483 3.17 24.48 -12.29
CA GLN A 483 2.07 24.72 -11.33
C GLN A 483 0.69 24.40 -11.93
N THR A 484 0.60 24.17 -13.27
CA THR A 484 -0.64 23.76 -13.93
C THR A 484 -1.13 22.39 -13.45
N ASN A 485 -2.38 22.05 -13.69
CA ASN A 485 -2.94 20.74 -13.30
C ASN A 485 -2.19 19.55 -13.92
N GLN A 486 -1.61 19.72 -15.11
CA GLN A 486 -0.78 18.71 -15.77
C GLN A 486 0.68 18.81 -15.33
N GLY A 487 1.28 19.99 -15.35
CA GLY A 487 2.72 20.17 -15.11
C GLY A 487 3.18 19.78 -13.70
N LYS A 488 2.32 19.93 -12.68
CA LYS A 488 2.60 19.55 -11.30
C LYS A 488 2.80 18.06 -11.06
N PHE A 489 2.47 17.21 -12.05
CA PHE A 489 2.70 15.76 -12.01
C PHE A 489 3.89 15.32 -12.87
N GLU A 490 4.54 16.23 -13.60
CA GLU A 490 5.69 15.85 -14.43
C GLU A 490 6.91 15.49 -13.58
N ILE A 491 7.44 14.30 -13.85
CA ILE A 491 8.60 13.70 -13.17
C ILE A 491 9.64 13.21 -14.19
N PRO A 492 10.92 13.09 -13.82
CA PRO A 492 11.88 12.35 -14.64
C PRO A 492 11.65 10.83 -14.51
N LEU A 493 11.75 10.13 -15.65
CA LEU A 493 11.81 8.68 -15.77
C LEU A 493 12.81 8.33 -16.86
N PHE A 494 13.81 7.49 -16.54
CA PHE A 494 14.79 7.02 -17.51
C PHE A 494 15.37 5.65 -17.13
N VAL A 495 15.91 4.97 -18.13
CA VAL A 495 16.55 3.64 -18.02
C VAL A 495 17.99 3.75 -18.49
N PHE A 496 18.93 3.46 -17.61
CA PHE A 496 20.36 3.44 -17.88
C PHE A 496 20.89 2.01 -17.93
N ASP A 497 21.52 1.65 -19.03
CA ASP A 497 22.23 0.37 -19.21
C ASP A 497 23.73 0.64 -19.39
N PRO A 498 24.58 0.34 -18.40
CA PRO A 498 26.03 0.56 -18.49
C PRO A 498 26.72 -0.23 -19.62
N GLU A 499 26.16 -1.36 -20.04
CA GLU A 499 26.70 -2.15 -21.15
C GLU A 499 26.45 -1.47 -22.51
N LYS A 500 25.38 -0.66 -22.60
CA LYS A 500 24.95 0.03 -23.82
C LYS A 500 24.56 1.48 -23.51
N PRO A 501 25.53 2.32 -23.08
CA PRO A 501 25.26 3.71 -22.75
C PRO A 501 24.94 4.50 -24.03
N GLU A 502 23.67 4.84 -24.23
CA GLU A 502 23.20 5.57 -25.39
C GLU A 502 22.05 6.50 -25.01
N TYR A 503 22.06 7.73 -25.50
CA TYR A 503 20.93 8.65 -25.33
C TYR A 503 19.82 8.34 -26.34
N ILE A 504 18.67 7.93 -25.83
CA ILE A 504 17.45 7.72 -26.61
C ILE A 504 16.32 8.53 -25.98
N LEU A 505 15.77 9.51 -26.71
CA LEU A 505 14.57 10.22 -26.25
C LEU A 505 13.33 9.45 -26.70
N ILE A 506 12.55 9.00 -25.74
CA ILE A 506 11.29 8.30 -25.98
C ILE A 506 10.15 9.32 -25.82
N ASP A 507 9.63 9.77 -26.97
CA ASP A 507 8.55 10.78 -27.04
C ASP A 507 7.17 10.13 -26.87
N ARG A 508 6.88 9.71 -25.64
CA ARG A 508 5.66 8.98 -25.27
C ARG A 508 5.20 9.39 -23.89
N THR A 509 3.86 9.42 -23.69
CA THR A 509 3.28 9.59 -22.36
C THR A 509 3.40 8.30 -21.57
N VAL A 510 3.95 8.39 -20.35
CA VAL A 510 4.04 7.27 -19.41
C VAL A 510 3.69 7.75 -18.00
N SER A 511 3.20 6.85 -17.18
CA SER A 511 2.93 7.09 -15.76
C SER A 511 3.82 6.23 -14.87
N GLN A 512 3.81 6.45 -13.58
CA GLN A 512 4.47 5.57 -12.62
C GLN A 512 3.98 4.13 -12.69
N SER A 513 2.72 3.90 -13.07
CA SER A 513 2.19 2.55 -13.25
C SER A 513 2.83 1.81 -14.45
N ASP A 514 3.52 2.52 -15.35
CA ASP A 514 4.27 1.93 -16.43
C ASP A 514 5.70 1.51 -16.05
N VAL A 515 6.17 1.91 -14.86
CA VAL A 515 7.54 1.59 -14.41
C VAL A 515 7.75 0.07 -14.27
N MET A 516 6.76 -0.65 -13.77
CA MET A 516 6.84 -2.10 -13.63
C MET A 516 7.02 -2.81 -15.00
N PRO A 517 6.16 -2.63 -16.01
CA PRO A 517 6.39 -3.24 -17.32
C PRO A 517 7.68 -2.75 -17.99
N ILE A 518 8.06 -1.47 -17.88
CA ILE A 518 9.33 -0.93 -18.40
C ILE A 518 10.52 -1.64 -17.75
N ALA A 519 10.53 -1.77 -16.43
CA ALA A 519 11.61 -2.42 -15.69
C ALA A 519 11.73 -3.91 -16.02
N LEU A 520 10.61 -4.62 -16.17
CA LEU A 520 10.59 -6.03 -16.55
C LEU A 520 11.05 -6.26 -18.00
N GLU A 521 10.71 -5.35 -18.92
CA GLU A 521 11.21 -5.40 -20.30
C GLU A 521 12.70 -5.12 -20.36
N ALA A 522 13.22 -4.21 -19.56
CA ALA A 522 14.64 -3.84 -19.49
C ALA A 522 15.56 -4.95 -18.96
N VAL A 523 15.00 -5.98 -18.33
CA VAL A 523 15.70 -7.23 -17.97
C VAL A 523 15.14 -8.39 -18.79
N SER A 524 15.64 -9.59 -18.69
CA SER A 524 15.26 -10.72 -19.56
C SER A 524 13.84 -11.30 -19.31
N PHE A 525 12.91 -10.55 -18.71
CA PHE A 525 11.57 -11.06 -18.37
C PHE A 525 10.72 -11.37 -19.61
N LYS A 526 10.04 -12.51 -19.60
CA LYS A 526 9.06 -12.93 -20.62
C LYS A 526 7.85 -13.54 -19.91
N GLY A 527 6.66 -12.98 -20.19
CA GLY A 527 5.43 -13.48 -19.60
C GLY A 527 4.34 -12.44 -19.56
N LYS A 528 3.18 -12.86 -19.06
CA LYS A 528 2.07 -11.95 -18.77
C LYS A 528 2.26 -11.30 -17.41
N VAL A 529 1.91 -10.04 -17.31
CA VAL A 529 1.88 -9.30 -16.05
C VAL A 529 0.54 -8.58 -15.91
N PHE A 530 0.09 -8.42 -14.68
CA PHE A 530 -1.03 -7.56 -14.36
C PHE A 530 -0.49 -6.21 -13.88
N GLY A 531 -1.05 -5.10 -14.37
CA GLY A 531 -0.73 -3.76 -13.92
C GLY A 531 -1.61 -2.71 -14.59
N TYR A 532 -1.85 -1.61 -13.88
CA TYR A 532 -2.64 -0.50 -14.42
C TYR A 532 -1.84 0.47 -15.31
N GLY A 533 -0.63 0.12 -15.70
CA GLY A 533 0.11 0.81 -16.74
C GLY A 533 -0.58 0.74 -18.12
N THR A 534 -0.11 1.55 -19.04
CA THR A 534 -0.65 1.63 -20.41
C THR A 534 0.44 1.43 -21.48
N TYR A 535 1.69 1.24 -21.03
CA TYR A 535 2.84 0.93 -21.86
C TYR A 535 2.72 -0.46 -22.52
N PRO A 536 3.21 -0.68 -23.75
CA PRO A 536 3.93 0.29 -24.60
C PRO A 536 3.05 1.04 -25.61
N GLU A 537 1.85 0.59 -25.90
CA GLU A 537 1.06 1.11 -27.03
C GLU A 537 -0.07 2.05 -26.56
N ASP A 538 -0.24 3.16 -27.29
CA ASP A 538 -1.33 4.13 -27.07
C ASP A 538 -1.40 4.64 -25.63
N SER A 539 -0.23 4.87 -25.04
CA SER A 539 -0.04 5.15 -23.62
C SER A 539 -0.60 6.50 -23.18
N PHE A 540 -1.10 6.52 -21.94
CA PHE A 540 -1.62 7.70 -21.27
C PHE A 540 -1.35 7.63 -19.77
N ALA A 541 -1.38 8.77 -19.09
CA ALA A 541 -1.30 8.84 -17.63
C ALA A 541 -2.65 9.25 -17.04
N VAL A 542 -3.00 8.69 -15.89
CA VAL A 542 -4.22 9.07 -15.16
C VAL A 542 -3.85 9.50 -13.76
N GLN A 543 -4.46 10.60 -13.30
CA GLN A 543 -4.39 11.09 -11.92
C GLN A 543 -5.81 11.28 -11.39
N TYR A 544 -5.97 11.14 -10.07
CA TYR A 544 -7.18 11.52 -9.33
C TYR A 544 -6.86 12.75 -8.49
N HIS A 545 -7.68 13.78 -8.61
CA HIS A 545 -7.44 15.05 -7.95
C HIS A 545 -8.77 15.74 -7.61
N ASP A 546 -8.97 16.01 -6.34
CA ASP A 546 -10.12 16.79 -5.82
C ASP A 546 -11.49 16.38 -6.40
N GLY A 547 -11.73 15.07 -6.51
CA GLY A 547 -13.02 14.53 -6.93
C GLY A 547 -13.20 14.35 -8.45
N TYR A 548 -12.18 14.62 -9.25
CA TYR A 548 -12.20 14.32 -10.70
C TYR A 548 -10.95 13.56 -11.15
N TYR A 549 -11.05 12.92 -12.28
CA TYR A 549 -9.96 12.20 -12.94
C TYR A 549 -9.37 13.07 -14.05
N GLN A 550 -8.04 13.10 -14.12
CA GLN A 550 -7.31 13.71 -15.22
C GLN A 550 -6.65 12.63 -16.05
N MET A 551 -6.85 12.62 -17.36
CA MET A 551 -6.10 11.80 -18.31
C MET A 551 -5.21 12.69 -19.15
N ILE A 552 -3.93 12.36 -19.20
CA ILE A 552 -2.94 13.01 -20.07
C ILE A 552 -2.54 12.02 -21.15
N GLN A 553 -2.72 12.41 -22.39
CA GLN A 553 -2.22 11.74 -23.58
C GLN A 553 -1.68 12.79 -24.52
N TYR A 554 -0.38 13.01 -24.49
CA TYR A 554 0.27 14.11 -25.22
C TYR A 554 -0.27 14.27 -26.65
N PRO A 555 -0.63 15.48 -27.08
CA PRO A 555 -0.55 16.76 -26.35
C PRO A 555 -1.83 17.15 -25.57
N PHE A 556 -2.76 16.22 -25.34
CA PHE A 556 -4.08 16.54 -24.78
C PHE A 556 -4.21 16.17 -23.30
N VAL A 557 -5.02 16.96 -22.59
CA VAL A 557 -5.48 16.70 -21.23
C VAL A 557 -7.00 16.69 -21.21
N LEU A 558 -7.58 15.66 -20.59
CA LEU A 558 -9.01 15.51 -20.37
C LEU A 558 -9.30 15.46 -18.87
N HIS A 559 -10.22 16.29 -18.38
CA HIS A 559 -10.78 16.21 -17.03
C HIS A 559 -12.16 15.54 -17.08
N PHE A 560 -12.40 14.60 -16.16
CA PHE A 560 -13.58 13.73 -16.17
C PHE A 560 -14.09 13.47 -14.74
N ASP A 561 -15.40 13.64 -14.49
CA ASP A 561 -16.01 13.44 -13.17
C ASP A 561 -16.52 12.00 -12.91
N GLY A 562 -16.26 11.08 -13.83
CA GLY A 562 -16.81 9.72 -13.81
C GLY A 562 -18.05 9.55 -14.72
N SER A 563 -18.61 10.64 -15.24
CA SER A 563 -19.78 10.64 -16.15
C SER A 563 -19.56 11.55 -17.36
N ASN A 564 -19.11 12.78 -17.11
CA ASN A 564 -18.99 13.85 -18.09
C ASN A 564 -17.56 14.35 -18.22
N ILE A 565 -17.23 14.83 -19.43
CA ILE A 565 -16.02 15.62 -19.64
C ILE A 565 -16.25 16.99 -18.98
N LEU A 566 -15.36 17.41 -18.11
CA LEU A 566 -15.37 18.72 -17.46
C LEU A 566 -14.58 19.75 -18.24
N ALA A 567 -13.44 19.33 -18.80
CA ALA A 567 -12.56 20.18 -19.57
C ALA A 567 -11.68 19.37 -20.53
N PHE A 568 -11.21 20.02 -21.60
CA PHE A 568 -10.29 19.44 -22.58
C PHE A 568 -9.29 20.50 -23.04
N TYR A 569 -8.00 20.17 -23.04
CA TYR A 569 -6.92 21.11 -23.35
C TYR A 569 -5.91 20.52 -24.32
N ASP A 570 -5.27 21.39 -25.13
CA ASP A 570 -4.07 21.09 -25.93
C ASP A 570 -2.89 21.89 -25.35
N PHE A 571 -2.12 21.27 -24.44
CA PHE A 571 -1.05 21.98 -23.73
C PHE A 571 0.24 22.16 -24.55
N SER A 572 0.32 21.60 -25.75
CA SER A 572 1.39 21.93 -26.69
C SER A 572 1.21 23.32 -27.30
N LYS A 573 -0.06 23.75 -27.46
CA LYS A 573 -0.43 25.07 -27.98
C LYS A 573 -0.70 26.08 -26.88
N ASP A 574 -1.26 25.61 -25.77
CA ASP A 574 -1.54 26.42 -24.57
C ASP A 574 -0.95 25.74 -23.34
N PRO A 575 0.35 25.92 -23.08
CA PRO A 575 1.04 25.26 -21.96
C PRO A 575 0.48 25.59 -20.57
N LEU A 576 -0.24 26.71 -20.44
CA LEU A 576 -0.86 27.12 -19.17
C LEU A 576 -2.31 26.66 -19.01
N MET A 577 -2.86 25.98 -20.03
CA MET A 577 -4.22 25.42 -20.01
C MET A 577 -5.31 26.49 -19.74
N ASN A 578 -5.18 27.66 -20.34
CA ASN A 578 -6.16 28.75 -20.21
C ASN A 578 -7.36 28.57 -21.13
N LEU A 579 -7.17 27.87 -22.28
CA LEU A 579 -8.18 27.69 -23.31
C LEU A 579 -8.82 26.28 -23.23
N ASN A 580 -10.02 26.23 -22.68
CA ASN A 580 -10.81 24.99 -22.65
C ASN A 580 -11.46 24.68 -23.99
N LEU A 581 -11.07 23.59 -24.64
CA LEU A 581 -11.49 23.16 -25.95
C LEU A 581 -12.73 22.22 -25.95
N ILE A 582 -13.45 22.11 -24.83
CA ILE A 582 -14.55 21.16 -24.68
C ILE A 582 -15.66 21.33 -25.76
N ASN A 583 -15.89 22.56 -26.19
CA ASN A 583 -16.91 22.88 -27.19
C ASN A 583 -16.36 22.94 -28.63
N GLU A 584 -15.08 22.68 -28.83
CA GLU A 584 -14.44 22.77 -30.14
C GLU A 584 -14.70 21.50 -30.97
N LYS A 585 -15.42 21.67 -32.11
CA LYS A 585 -15.74 20.55 -32.99
C LYS A 585 -14.51 19.83 -33.55
N SER A 586 -13.42 20.55 -33.78
CA SER A 586 -12.16 19.99 -34.29
C SER A 586 -11.51 18.96 -33.36
N THR A 587 -11.83 18.97 -32.05
CA THR A 587 -11.31 18.06 -31.05
C THR A 587 -12.31 16.99 -30.61
N SER A 588 -13.55 17.01 -31.10
CA SER A 588 -14.65 16.17 -30.57
C SER A 588 -14.37 14.66 -30.70
N GLU A 589 -13.76 14.20 -31.78
CA GLU A 589 -13.39 12.79 -31.98
C GLU A 589 -12.36 12.36 -30.95
N LYS A 590 -11.30 13.16 -30.71
CA LYS A 590 -10.28 12.90 -29.73
C LYS A 590 -10.83 12.91 -28.30
N GLN A 591 -11.76 13.84 -28.01
CA GLN A 591 -12.45 13.86 -26.72
C GLN A 591 -13.22 12.56 -26.45
N ILE A 592 -13.97 12.07 -27.46
CA ILE A 592 -14.73 10.81 -27.37
C ILE A 592 -13.78 9.63 -27.17
N GLN A 593 -12.68 9.56 -27.92
CA GLN A 593 -11.67 8.51 -27.82
C GLN A 593 -11.08 8.47 -26.40
N MET A 594 -10.60 9.60 -25.88
CA MET A 594 -10.00 9.68 -24.53
C MET A 594 -11.04 9.40 -23.45
N LYS A 595 -12.29 9.88 -23.61
CA LYS A 595 -13.39 9.57 -22.67
C LYS A 595 -13.65 8.06 -22.59
N ASN A 596 -13.69 7.36 -23.72
CA ASN A 596 -13.93 5.92 -23.74
C ASN A 596 -12.79 5.14 -23.09
N LYS A 597 -11.52 5.51 -23.34
CA LYS A 597 -10.35 4.95 -22.65
C LYS A 597 -10.44 5.19 -21.15
N MET A 598 -10.74 6.42 -20.71
CA MET A 598 -10.90 6.75 -19.30
C MET A 598 -11.99 5.90 -18.63
N LYS A 599 -13.14 5.76 -19.29
CA LYS A 599 -14.22 4.92 -18.77
C LYS A 599 -13.81 3.46 -18.62
N ALA A 600 -13.16 2.88 -19.63
CA ALA A 600 -12.68 1.50 -19.58
C ALA A 600 -11.63 1.31 -18.47
N TYR A 601 -10.69 2.24 -18.38
CA TYR A 601 -9.66 2.24 -17.36
C TYR A 601 -10.26 2.27 -15.93
N LEU A 602 -11.20 3.19 -15.68
CA LEU A 602 -11.86 3.30 -14.37
C LEU A 602 -12.75 2.09 -14.06
N GLN A 603 -13.42 1.50 -15.07
CA GLN A 603 -14.21 0.29 -14.87
C GLN A 603 -13.32 -0.89 -14.47
N GLU A 604 -12.20 -1.12 -15.17
CA GLU A 604 -11.23 -2.15 -14.81
C GLU A 604 -10.64 -1.90 -13.41
N TYR A 605 -10.25 -0.66 -13.11
CA TYR A 605 -9.71 -0.29 -11.81
C TYR A 605 -10.69 -0.56 -10.67
N CYS A 606 -11.87 0.04 -10.69
CA CYS A 606 -12.85 -0.07 -9.61
C CYS A 606 -13.34 -1.51 -9.42
N ASN A 607 -13.72 -2.20 -10.52
CA ASN A 607 -14.34 -3.51 -10.42
C ASN A 607 -13.32 -4.58 -9.99
N ARG A 608 -12.05 -4.46 -10.40
CA ARG A 608 -11.00 -5.39 -9.95
C ARG A 608 -10.61 -5.16 -8.49
N LEU A 609 -10.55 -3.91 -8.03
CA LEU A 609 -10.36 -3.62 -6.62
C LEU A 609 -11.46 -4.24 -5.76
N ILE A 610 -12.73 -4.03 -6.13
CA ILE A 610 -13.88 -4.58 -5.41
C ILE A 610 -13.80 -6.11 -5.34
N ARG A 611 -13.42 -6.76 -6.45
CA ARG A 611 -13.40 -8.23 -6.59
C ARG A 611 -12.07 -8.88 -6.20
N ASN A 612 -11.12 -8.14 -5.64
CA ASN A 612 -9.75 -8.60 -5.36
C ASN A 612 -9.07 -9.29 -6.56
N LYS A 613 -9.27 -8.77 -7.78
CA LYS A 613 -8.68 -9.27 -9.03
C LYS A 613 -7.56 -8.35 -9.53
N THR A 614 -6.69 -7.94 -8.62
CA THR A 614 -5.56 -7.02 -8.85
C THR A 614 -4.23 -7.77 -9.01
N HIS A 615 -4.30 -9.02 -9.47
CA HIS A 615 -3.16 -9.92 -9.69
C HIS A 615 -3.48 -10.88 -10.84
N LEU A 616 -2.47 -11.60 -11.31
CA LEU A 616 -2.60 -12.82 -12.11
C LEU A 616 -2.57 -14.03 -11.18
N ASP A 617 -3.41 -15.02 -11.48
CA ASP A 617 -3.44 -16.31 -10.76
C ASP A 617 -2.14 -17.12 -10.96
#